data_a2cbd3be37a9d89d7eab9cc7265f82a0
#
_entry.id   a2cbd3be37a9d89d7eab9cc7265f82a0
#
_cell.length_a   1.000
_cell.length_b   1.000
_cell.length_c   1.000
_cell.angle_alpha   90.00
_cell.angle_beta   90.00
_cell.angle_gamma   90.00
#
_symmetry.space_group_name_H-M   'P 1'
#
loop_
_entity.id
_entity.type
_entity.pdbx_description
1 polymer ?
#
loop_
_entity_poly.entity_id
_entity_poly.type
_entity_poly.pdbx_seq_one_letter_code
_entity_poly.pdbx_strand_id
1 'polypeptide(L)'
;MSGLRGIALFLLLATSIGHAADAEDTRIVFPAQTSQGSLVIGKVPPASQVSYAGRDLRVTTYGTVVFGVARDEQGPLEIAMRMANSRSETVRIEVVARQWPVEKVDGVPPKTVDPPPEIAARIAREQAAVAAVRQRD
;
A
#
# COMPACT_ATOMS: atom_id res chain seq x y z
N MET A 1 -56.66 -63.40 8.34
CA MET A 1 -56.89 -62.12 7.58
C MET A 1 -55.93 -61.08 8.11
N SER A 2 -54.77 -60.95 7.49
CA SER A 2 -53.65 -60.21 7.98
C SER A 2 -53.55 -58.86 7.22
N GLY A 3 -53.63 -57.77 7.96
CA GLY A 3 -53.42 -56.39 7.43
C GLY A 3 -51.98 -55.95 7.70
N LEU A 4 -51.18 -55.88 6.66
CA LEU A 4 -49.80 -55.41 6.71
C LEU A 4 -49.79 -53.87 6.60
N ARG A 5 -49.44 -53.21 7.70
CA ARG A 5 -49.28 -51.75 7.73
C ARG A 5 -47.81 -51.40 7.36
N GLY A 6 -47.61 -50.92 6.14
CA GLY A 6 -46.32 -50.39 5.70
C GLY A 6 -46.02 -49.07 6.36
N ILE A 7 -44.92 -48.99 7.10
CA ILE A 7 -44.36 -47.76 7.63
C ILE A 7 -43.41 -47.20 6.56
N ALA A 8 -43.79 -46.09 5.94
CA ALA A 8 -42.90 -45.37 5.04
C ALA A 8 -41.93 -44.51 5.86
N LEU A 9 -40.67 -44.90 5.87
CA LEU A 9 -39.59 -44.13 6.48
C LEU A 9 -39.14 -43.01 5.53
N PHE A 10 -39.53 -41.79 5.84
CA PHE A 10 -39.09 -40.59 5.10
C PHE A 10 -37.69 -40.22 5.59
N LEU A 11 -36.66 -40.48 4.77
CA LEU A 11 -35.26 -40.08 5.02
C LEU A 11 -35.11 -38.64 4.63
N LEU A 12 -35.08 -37.69 5.60
CA LEU A 12 -34.78 -36.29 5.37
C LEU A 12 -33.29 -36.16 5.12
N LEU A 13 -32.87 -35.95 3.89
CA LEU A 13 -31.49 -35.59 3.53
C LEU A 13 -31.29 -34.10 3.83
N ALA A 14 -30.69 -33.78 4.99
CA ALA A 14 -30.25 -32.43 5.30
C ALA A 14 -28.97 -32.13 4.50
N THR A 15 -29.10 -31.43 3.39
CA THR A 15 -27.97 -30.82 2.67
C THR A 15 -27.44 -29.66 3.48
N SER A 16 -26.38 -29.88 4.23
CA SER A 16 -25.59 -28.81 4.83
C SER A 16 -24.87 -28.05 3.72
N ILE A 17 -25.37 -26.86 3.36
CA ILE A 17 -24.64 -25.86 2.53
C ILE A 17 -23.50 -25.36 3.40
N GLY A 18 -22.34 -26.00 3.27
CA GLY A 18 -21.11 -25.47 3.85
C GLY A 18 -20.83 -24.10 3.22
N HIS A 19 -20.98 -23.03 4.00
CA HIS A 19 -20.38 -21.76 3.66
C HIS A 19 -18.87 -22.00 3.65
N ALA A 20 -18.26 -21.95 2.47
CA ALA A 20 -16.83 -21.74 2.35
C ALA A 20 -16.58 -20.38 2.98
N ALA A 21 -16.11 -20.33 4.22
CA ALA A 21 -15.51 -19.15 4.79
C ALA A 21 -14.40 -18.73 3.80
N ASP A 22 -14.48 -17.53 3.27
CA ASP A 22 -13.40 -16.94 2.50
C ASP A 22 -12.13 -17.10 3.34
N ALA A 23 -11.24 -17.97 2.88
CA ALA A 23 -9.94 -18.13 3.53
C ALA A 23 -9.27 -16.76 3.43
N GLU A 24 -9.19 -16.05 4.56
CA GLU A 24 -8.48 -14.76 4.61
C GLU A 24 -7.13 -14.96 3.94
N ASP A 25 -6.88 -14.18 2.88
CA ASP A 25 -5.61 -14.24 2.14
C ASP A 25 -4.49 -13.77 3.08
N THR A 26 -3.86 -14.72 3.76
CA THR A 26 -2.80 -14.48 4.75
C THR A 26 -1.44 -14.28 4.10
N ARG A 27 -1.37 -14.24 2.77
CA ARG A 27 -0.11 -14.11 2.04
C ARG A 27 0.41 -12.69 2.07
N ILE A 28 1.71 -12.58 2.30
CA ILE A 28 2.47 -11.36 2.14
C ILE A 28 3.17 -11.43 0.78
N VAL A 29 2.86 -10.48 -0.10
CA VAL A 29 3.42 -10.42 -1.45
C VAL A 29 3.93 -9.02 -1.73
N PHE A 30 5.23 -8.90 -1.97
CA PHE A 30 5.89 -7.70 -2.45
C PHE A 30 6.85 -8.07 -3.58
N PRO A 31 7.21 -7.13 -4.47
CA PRO A 31 8.27 -7.37 -5.44
C PRO A 31 9.61 -7.59 -4.74
N ALA A 32 10.44 -8.47 -5.27
CA ALA A 32 11.79 -8.70 -4.73
C ALA A 32 12.71 -7.48 -4.96
N GLN A 33 12.45 -6.71 -6.03
CA GLN A 33 13.19 -5.51 -6.39
C GLN A 33 12.29 -4.43 -6.97
N THR A 34 12.72 -3.18 -6.86
CA THR A 34 12.05 -2.00 -7.41
C THR A 34 13.08 -0.99 -7.91
N SER A 35 12.67 0.00 -8.70
CA SER A 35 13.58 1.06 -9.16
C SER A 35 13.37 2.34 -8.36
N GLN A 36 14.38 3.19 -8.28
CA GLN A 36 14.26 4.55 -7.78
C GLN A 36 13.10 5.29 -8.47
N GLY A 37 12.31 6.06 -7.72
CA GLY A 37 11.19 6.84 -8.21
C GLY A 37 10.00 6.03 -8.74
N SER A 38 9.92 4.74 -8.44
CA SER A 38 8.80 3.89 -8.84
C SER A 38 7.71 3.79 -7.76
N LEU A 39 6.60 3.19 -8.13
CA LEU A 39 5.51 2.83 -7.25
C LEU A 39 5.64 1.35 -6.87
N VAL A 40 5.53 1.04 -5.59
CA VAL A 40 5.44 -0.33 -5.07
C VAL A 40 4.00 -0.63 -4.70
N ILE A 41 3.50 -1.76 -5.17
CA ILE A 41 2.20 -2.30 -4.79
C ILE A 41 2.46 -3.64 -4.10
N GLY A 42 1.99 -3.78 -2.88
CA GLY A 42 2.09 -5.01 -2.09
C GLY A 42 0.75 -5.54 -1.63
N LYS A 43 0.75 -6.78 -1.18
CA LYS A 43 -0.36 -7.45 -0.53
C LYS A 43 0.06 -7.92 0.85
N VAL A 44 -0.79 -7.67 1.82
CA VAL A 44 -0.65 -8.12 3.21
C VAL A 44 -1.99 -8.66 3.70
N PRO A 45 -2.03 -9.45 4.77
CA PRO A 45 -3.30 -9.84 5.39
C PRO A 45 -4.15 -8.60 5.73
N PRO A 46 -5.47 -8.63 5.56
CA PRO A 46 -6.36 -7.55 5.97
C PRO A 46 -6.16 -7.15 7.43
N ALA A 47 -6.44 -5.90 7.76
CA ALA A 47 -6.26 -5.32 9.11
C ALA A 47 -4.79 -5.33 9.64
N SER A 48 -3.80 -5.58 8.78
CA SER A 48 -2.40 -5.40 9.13
C SER A 48 -2.06 -3.91 9.26
N GLN A 49 -1.13 -3.60 10.15
CA GLN A 49 -0.46 -2.30 10.23
C GLN A 49 0.86 -2.41 9.47
N VAL A 50 1.11 -1.50 8.56
CA VAL A 50 2.31 -1.51 7.71
C VAL A 50 2.99 -0.16 7.83
N SER A 51 4.31 -0.16 8.00
CA SER A 51 5.10 1.07 8.04
C SER A 51 6.33 0.97 7.14
N TYR A 52 6.69 2.09 6.56
CA TYR A 52 7.88 2.28 5.73
C TYR A 52 8.50 3.65 5.99
N ALA A 53 9.80 3.71 6.17
CA ALA A 53 10.56 4.94 6.45
C ALA A 53 9.95 5.79 7.60
N GLY A 54 9.49 5.13 8.68
CA GLY A 54 8.88 5.79 9.84
C GLY A 54 7.46 6.34 9.62
N ARG A 55 6.82 6.02 8.51
CA ARG A 55 5.44 6.43 8.20
C ARG A 55 4.53 5.21 8.14
N ASP A 56 3.35 5.34 8.74
CA ASP A 56 2.30 4.33 8.59
C ASP A 56 1.69 4.42 7.19
N LEU A 57 1.54 3.26 6.56
CA LEU A 57 0.95 3.14 5.24
C LEU A 57 -0.52 2.72 5.34
N ARG A 58 -1.35 3.27 4.46
CA ARG A 58 -2.75 2.88 4.36
C ARG A 58 -2.86 1.47 3.78
N VAL A 59 -3.51 0.58 4.52
CA VAL A 59 -3.89 -0.76 4.05
C VAL A 59 -5.36 -0.74 3.66
N THR A 60 -5.69 -1.18 2.45
CA THR A 60 -7.08 -1.30 2.03
C THR A 60 -7.78 -2.46 2.74
N THR A 61 -9.11 -2.51 2.68
CA THR A 61 -9.90 -3.64 3.21
C THR A 61 -9.55 -4.98 2.57
N TYR A 62 -8.95 -4.94 1.38
CA TYR A 62 -8.47 -6.14 0.66
C TYR A 62 -6.97 -6.42 0.90
N GLY A 63 -6.34 -5.74 1.85
CA GLY A 63 -4.92 -5.94 2.16
C GLY A 63 -3.96 -5.37 1.11
N THR A 64 -4.38 -4.40 0.30
CA THR A 64 -3.47 -3.76 -0.67
C THR A 64 -2.78 -2.56 -0.02
N VAL A 65 -1.46 -2.48 -0.21
CA VAL A 65 -0.60 -1.38 0.22
C VAL A 65 0.06 -0.77 -1.00
N VAL A 66 0.12 0.56 -1.07
CA VAL A 66 0.76 1.29 -2.18
C VAL A 66 1.61 2.41 -1.60
N PHE A 67 2.86 2.52 -2.07
CA PHE A 67 3.74 3.61 -1.69
C PHE A 67 4.77 3.92 -2.78
N GLY A 68 5.31 5.14 -2.76
CA GLY A 68 6.34 5.59 -3.68
C GLY A 68 7.74 5.36 -3.12
N VAL A 69 8.68 5.04 -4.01
CA VAL A 69 10.12 4.97 -3.72
C VAL A 69 10.74 6.32 -4.03
N ALA A 70 11.58 6.84 -3.15
CA ALA A 70 12.26 8.11 -3.38
C ALA A 70 13.14 8.06 -4.65
N ARG A 71 13.33 9.23 -5.28
CA ARG A 71 14.15 9.34 -6.49
C ARG A 71 15.61 8.99 -6.25
N ASP A 72 16.10 9.27 -5.07
CA ASP A 72 17.47 9.12 -4.60
C ASP A 72 17.61 8.01 -3.56
N GLU A 73 16.61 7.15 -3.45
CA GLU A 73 16.62 6.02 -2.51
C GLU A 73 17.84 5.13 -2.74
N GLN A 74 18.54 4.82 -1.67
CA GLN A 74 19.72 3.97 -1.70
C GLN A 74 19.55 2.81 -0.74
N GLY A 75 19.92 1.64 -1.20
CA GLY A 75 19.81 0.42 -0.40
C GLY A 75 18.40 -0.15 -0.38
N PRO A 76 18.22 -1.28 0.30
CA PRO A 76 16.94 -1.97 0.32
C PRO A 76 15.90 -1.21 1.16
N LEU A 77 14.66 -1.28 0.72
CA LEU A 77 13.52 -0.82 1.50
C LEU A 77 13.19 -1.88 2.56
N GLU A 78 12.99 -1.45 3.79
CA GLU A 78 12.52 -2.30 4.87
C GLU A 78 11.08 -1.92 5.22
N ILE A 79 10.16 -2.83 4.92
CA ILE A 79 8.74 -2.66 5.17
C ILE A 79 8.38 -3.48 6.42
N ALA A 80 8.17 -2.79 7.53
CA ALA A 80 7.74 -3.44 8.76
C ALA A 80 6.21 -3.58 8.77
N MET A 81 5.74 -4.73 9.24
CA MET A 81 4.31 -4.98 9.37
C MET A 81 3.98 -5.74 10.63
N ARG A 82 2.82 -5.43 11.18
CA ARG A 82 2.21 -6.14 12.29
C ARG A 82 0.81 -6.59 11.89
N MET A 83 0.60 -7.88 11.90
CA MET A 83 -0.68 -8.50 11.54
C MET A 83 -1.67 -8.48 12.70
N ALA A 84 -2.95 -8.68 12.42
CA ALA A 84 -4.02 -8.70 13.42
C ALA A 84 -3.80 -9.73 14.55
N ASN A 85 -3.13 -10.85 14.26
CA ASN A 85 -2.75 -11.88 15.24
C ASN A 85 -1.49 -11.53 16.05
N SER A 86 -1.03 -10.27 16.04
CA SER A 86 0.18 -9.76 16.70
C SER A 86 1.51 -10.31 16.17
N ARG A 87 1.51 -11.09 15.10
CA ARG A 87 2.74 -11.50 14.41
C ARG A 87 3.34 -10.30 13.69
N SER A 88 4.64 -10.09 13.87
CA SER A 88 5.40 -9.04 13.17
C SER A 88 6.31 -9.67 12.13
N GLU A 89 6.45 -9.00 11.00
CA GLU A 89 7.32 -9.42 9.90
C GLU A 89 7.93 -8.19 9.23
N THR A 90 9.11 -8.36 8.64
CA THR A 90 9.76 -7.32 7.85
C THR A 90 10.08 -7.89 6.48
N VAL A 91 9.62 -7.19 5.44
CA VAL A 91 9.95 -7.50 4.05
C VAL A 91 11.02 -6.55 3.57
N ARG A 92 11.99 -7.09 2.85
CA ARG A 92 13.09 -6.35 2.23
C ARG A 92 12.92 -6.35 0.72
N ILE A 93 12.98 -5.16 0.11
CA ILE A 93 12.87 -4.95 -1.34
C ILE A 93 14.15 -4.30 -1.82
N GLU A 94 14.87 -4.91 -2.75
CA GLU A 94 16.09 -4.34 -3.30
C GLU A 94 15.77 -3.14 -4.22
N VAL A 95 16.56 -2.06 -4.10
CA VAL A 95 16.40 -0.87 -4.94
C VAL A 95 17.45 -0.85 -6.03
N VAL A 96 16.98 -0.77 -7.27
CA VAL A 96 17.83 -0.63 -8.46
C VAL A 96 17.93 0.85 -8.83
N ALA A 97 19.16 1.33 -8.96
CA ALA A 97 19.42 2.71 -9.40
C ALA A 97 18.83 2.96 -10.80
N ARG A 98 18.20 4.10 -10.97
CA ARG A 98 17.65 4.54 -12.26
C ARG A 98 18.48 5.68 -12.83
N GLN A 99 18.76 5.61 -14.11
CA GLN A 99 19.35 6.72 -14.84
C GLN A 99 18.26 7.73 -15.20
N TRP A 100 18.43 8.96 -14.75
CA TRP A 100 17.46 10.03 -15.00
C TRP A 100 17.96 10.88 -16.16
N PRO A 101 17.14 11.12 -17.19
CA PRO A 101 17.47 12.09 -18.20
C PRO A 101 17.57 13.48 -17.57
N VAL A 102 18.63 14.21 -17.87
CA VAL A 102 18.84 15.57 -17.39
C VAL A 102 18.68 16.50 -18.59
N GLU A 103 17.70 17.38 -18.51
CA GLU A 103 17.54 18.46 -19.47
C GLU A 103 18.16 19.73 -18.90
N LYS A 104 18.99 20.39 -19.70
CA LYS A 104 19.58 21.68 -19.37
C LYS A 104 18.82 22.78 -20.10
N VAL A 105 18.24 23.70 -19.35
CA VAL A 105 17.55 24.86 -19.90
C VAL A 105 18.45 26.07 -19.71
N ASP A 106 18.92 26.66 -20.81
CA ASP A 106 19.71 27.89 -20.83
C ASP A 106 18.82 29.10 -21.19
N GLY A 107 19.24 30.30 -20.79
CA GLY A 107 18.54 31.55 -21.14
C GLY A 107 17.33 31.89 -20.28
N VAL A 108 17.17 31.25 -19.13
CA VAL A 108 16.13 31.64 -18.15
C VAL A 108 16.49 33.03 -17.59
N PRO A 109 15.57 34.04 -17.66
CA PRO A 109 15.83 35.35 -17.11
C PRO A 109 16.19 35.30 -15.62
N PRO A 110 17.22 36.05 -15.13
CA PRO A 110 17.67 36.02 -13.73
C PRO A 110 16.52 36.25 -12.73
N LYS A 111 15.57 37.12 -13.02
CA LYS A 111 14.38 37.38 -12.17
C LYS A 111 13.47 36.17 -11.96
N THR A 112 13.58 35.14 -12.78
CA THR A 112 12.81 33.89 -12.66
C THR A 112 13.50 32.93 -11.71
N VAL A 113 14.82 32.96 -11.65
CA VAL A 113 15.65 32.10 -10.78
C VAL A 113 15.84 32.74 -9.41
N ASP A 114 16.04 34.07 -9.37
CA ASP A 114 16.18 34.87 -8.14
C ASP A 114 15.09 35.98 -8.14
N PRO A 115 13.90 35.65 -7.65
CA PRO A 115 12.78 36.58 -7.69
C PRO A 115 12.94 37.72 -6.68
N PRO A 116 12.41 38.94 -7.00
CA PRO A 116 12.38 40.03 -6.05
C PRO A 116 11.78 39.66 -4.70
N PRO A 117 12.17 40.35 -3.58
CA PRO A 117 11.77 39.96 -2.22
C PRO A 117 10.27 39.81 -2.01
N GLU A 118 9.46 40.65 -2.64
CA GLU A 118 7.99 40.58 -2.57
C GLU A 118 7.41 39.29 -3.19
N ILE A 119 8.00 38.87 -4.34
CA ILE A 119 7.60 37.63 -5.02
C ILE A 119 8.11 36.42 -4.24
N ALA A 120 9.34 36.47 -3.72
CA ALA A 120 9.89 35.44 -2.85
C ALA A 120 9.02 35.20 -1.59
N ALA A 121 8.58 36.31 -0.95
CA ALA A 121 7.69 36.25 0.20
C ALA A 121 6.31 35.63 -0.15
N ARG A 122 5.79 35.92 -1.35
CA ARG A 122 4.55 35.27 -1.83
C ARG A 122 4.75 33.78 -2.04
N ILE A 123 5.82 33.37 -2.72
CA ILE A 123 6.17 31.98 -2.97
C ILE A 123 6.27 31.22 -1.63
N ALA A 124 6.96 31.78 -0.64
CA ALA A 124 7.10 31.15 0.68
C ALA A 124 5.74 30.91 1.37
N ARG A 125 4.82 31.91 1.30
CA ARG A 125 3.47 31.72 1.84
C ARG A 125 2.68 30.62 1.12
N GLU A 126 2.75 30.57 -0.20
CA GLU A 126 2.06 29.55 -1.00
C GLU A 126 2.62 28.17 -0.74
N GLN A 127 3.95 28.03 -0.61
CA GLN A 127 4.60 26.77 -0.24
C GLN A 127 4.18 26.29 1.16
N ALA A 128 4.11 27.19 2.14
CA ALA A 128 3.65 26.86 3.48
C ALA A 128 2.18 26.37 3.47
N ALA A 129 1.31 27.01 2.69
CA ALA A 129 -0.08 26.60 2.55
C ALA A 129 -0.21 25.20 1.92
N VAL A 130 0.58 24.91 0.88
CA VAL A 130 0.62 23.57 0.25
C VAL A 130 1.13 22.52 1.24
N ALA A 131 2.19 22.82 2.00
CA ALA A 131 2.72 21.90 3.00
C ALA A 131 1.68 21.58 4.08
N ALA A 132 0.93 22.59 4.56
CA ALA A 132 -0.12 22.39 5.54
C ALA A 132 -1.28 21.51 5.03
N VAL A 133 -1.62 21.60 3.75
CA VAL A 133 -2.65 20.72 3.15
C VAL A 133 -2.15 19.28 3.05
N ARG A 134 -0.90 19.08 2.64
CA ARG A 134 -0.31 17.74 2.51
C ARG A 134 -0.16 16.98 3.84
N GLN A 135 -0.23 17.68 4.98
CA GLN A 135 -0.18 17.04 6.30
C GLN A 135 -1.54 16.52 6.77
N ARG A 136 -2.62 16.77 6.03
CA ARG A 136 -4.00 16.37 6.39
C ARG A 136 -4.40 15.00 5.85
N ASP A 137 -3.57 14.33 5.05
CA ASP A 137 -3.84 13.02 4.45
C ASP A 137 -3.30 11.87 5.31
#